data_fe09cb70cb1c32575b4c1a7d259f0616
#
_entry.id   fe09cb70cb1c32575b4c1a7d259f0616
#
_cell.length_a   1.000
_cell.length_b   1.000
_cell.length_c   1.000
_cell.angle_alpha   90.00
_cell.angle_beta   90.00
_cell.angle_gamma   90.00
#
_symmetry.space_group_name_H-M   'P 1'
#
loop_
_entity.id
_entity.type
_entity.pdbx_description
1 polymer ?
#
loop_
_entity_poly.entity_id
_entity_poly.type
_entity_poly.pdbx_seq_one_letter_code
_entity_poly.pdbx_strand_id
1 'polypeptide(L)'
;MNENKLKRLNQYRTILQKEPQLFEISEMVYKDMVHLSDVQAGITSYVIAPVMYRFVSWVLNEAIKSGKKRLYFLARDGYSMYHVAKVLCEKAKLPIECKYLYCSRYALRSAQYYLLGEESLDYVCLGGMDVTFEKMMHRAGLSYEKALEVAKLLEIDEKMDVHLSYNEIKAMRQVLKECSLFMESMKEHARTCYPLVTDYLKQEGLMDDEPFAIVDSGWTGSMQKSLQSLVNSLGKNITLEGYYFGMYEYPKDCKKETYHCFYFEPDSDIRRKVYFNNNLFECIFSSPEGMATGYKFEEGKYEPVFEHKENPNYERIEYSTGVLVKYAELILEKYPTNMQEDKDKFLIAASKLFYYFMGKPSKEEATEYGSYIFCDDVIGEENQILATRLSKREIKDNFLISKSMNMLLKTGKPIKESAWIEGSTVLNEDMGRGKLSQCALCKYALYVRKRMK
;
A
#
# COMPACT_ATOMS: atom_id res chain seq x y z
N MET A 1 -21.52 -2.64 -26.92
CA MET A 1 -21.10 -3.08 -25.56
C MET A 1 -21.57 -4.51 -25.36
N ASN A 2 -20.71 -5.46 -24.91
CA ASN A 2 -21.07 -6.86 -24.65
C ASN A 2 -22.08 -6.90 -23.49
N GLU A 3 -23.09 -7.78 -23.54
CA GLU A 3 -24.18 -7.90 -22.56
C GLU A 3 -23.65 -8.11 -21.12
N ASN A 4 -22.56 -8.85 -20.94
CA ASN A 4 -21.90 -9.05 -19.64
C ASN A 4 -21.28 -7.76 -19.09
N LYS A 5 -20.66 -6.94 -19.92
CA LYS A 5 -20.09 -5.63 -19.51
C LYS A 5 -21.20 -4.69 -19.04
N LEU A 6 -22.30 -4.61 -19.79
CA LEU A 6 -23.46 -3.79 -19.42
C LEU A 6 -24.05 -4.26 -18.08
N LYS A 7 -24.18 -5.56 -17.88
CA LYS A 7 -24.70 -6.13 -16.64
C LYS A 7 -23.83 -5.77 -15.45
N ARG A 8 -22.50 -5.80 -15.57
CA ARG A 8 -21.55 -5.44 -14.50
C ARG A 8 -21.62 -3.94 -14.19
N LEU A 9 -21.60 -3.09 -15.18
CA LEU A 9 -21.76 -1.65 -15.02
C LEU A 9 -23.06 -1.31 -14.30
N ASN A 10 -24.17 -1.92 -14.68
CA ASN A 10 -25.46 -1.72 -14.03
C ASN A 10 -25.47 -2.18 -12.56
N GLN A 11 -24.68 -3.19 -12.19
CA GLN A 11 -24.53 -3.58 -10.79
C GLN A 11 -23.87 -2.47 -9.95
N TYR A 12 -22.78 -1.86 -10.44
CA TYR A 12 -22.14 -0.74 -9.74
C TYR A 12 -23.08 0.46 -9.63
N ARG A 13 -23.77 0.82 -10.73
CA ARG A 13 -24.78 1.89 -10.76
C ARG A 13 -25.87 1.65 -9.71
N THR A 14 -26.45 0.45 -9.67
CA THR A 14 -27.51 0.09 -8.72
C THR A 14 -27.03 0.16 -7.25
N ILE A 15 -25.77 -0.20 -6.99
CA ILE A 15 -25.19 -0.09 -5.65
C ILE A 15 -25.07 1.39 -5.25
N LEU A 16 -24.49 2.21 -6.14
CA LEU A 16 -24.20 3.61 -5.87
C LEU A 16 -25.44 4.50 -5.88
N GLN A 17 -26.55 4.10 -6.54
CA GLN A 17 -27.86 4.80 -6.48
C GLN A 17 -28.39 4.97 -5.03
N LYS A 18 -27.87 4.20 -4.07
CA LYS A 18 -28.19 4.38 -2.64
C LYS A 18 -27.51 5.60 -2.01
N GLU A 19 -26.55 6.18 -2.71
CA GLU A 19 -25.86 7.43 -2.43
C GLU A 19 -26.15 8.43 -3.58
N PRO A 20 -27.33 9.06 -3.60
CA PRO A 20 -27.82 9.76 -4.82
C PRO A 20 -26.90 10.86 -5.33
N GLN A 21 -26.27 11.63 -4.43
CA GLN A 21 -25.35 12.71 -4.80
C GLN A 21 -24.08 12.14 -5.43
N LEU A 22 -23.47 11.09 -4.84
CA LEU A 22 -22.31 10.44 -5.41
C LEU A 22 -22.63 9.78 -6.75
N PHE A 23 -23.80 9.16 -6.86
CA PHE A 23 -24.26 8.52 -8.08
C PHE A 23 -24.38 9.54 -9.23
N GLU A 24 -25.00 10.69 -8.95
CA GLU A 24 -25.17 11.74 -9.97
C GLU A 24 -23.83 12.26 -10.49
N ILE A 25 -22.86 12.51 -9.63
CA ILE A 25 -21.52 12.92 -10.04
C ILE A 25 -20.81 11.81 -10.83
N SER A 26 -20.97 10.55 -10.40
CA SER A 26 -20.43 9.40 -11.13
C SER A 26 -20.97 9.30 -12.56
N GLU A 27 -22.27 9.58 -12.77
CA GLU A 27 -22.88 9.65 -14.10
C GLU A 27 -22.29 10.77 -14.96
N MET A 28 -22.01 11.93 -14.35
CA MET A 28 -21.39 13.07 -15.06
C MET A 28 -19.97 12.69 -15.47
N VAL A 29 -19.15 12.22 -14.53
CA VAL A 29 -17.76 11.85 -14.79
C VAL A 29 -17.66 10.69 -15.81
N TYR A 30 -18.54 9.68 -15.70
CA TYR A 30 -18.56 8.56 -16.66
C TYR A 30 -18.81 9.02 -18.11
N LYS A 31 -19.70 10.00 -18.32
CA LYS A 31 -19.97 10.54 -19.65
C LYS A 31 -18.79 11.29 -20.26
N ASP A 32 -17.95 11.90 -19.43
CA ASP A 32 -16.77 12.65 -19.88
C ASP A 32 -15.59 11.73 -20.23
N MET A 33 -15.63 10.43 -19.85
CA MET A 33 -14.55 9.47 -20.07
C MET A 33 -14.62 8.75 -21.43
N VAL A 34 -14.83 9.49 -22.51
CA VAL A 34 -15.05 8.93 -23.85
C VAL A 34 -13.83 8.17 -24.43
N HIS A 35 -12.63 8.38 -23.89
CA HIS A 35 -11.38 7.83 -24.42
C HIS A 35 -10.89 6.54 -23.72
N LEU A 36 -11.54 6.14 -22.64
CA LEU A 36 -11.20 4.91 -21.91
C LEU A 36 -12.02 3.71 -22.39
N SER A 37 -11.53 2.51 -22.05
CA SER A 37 -12.38 1.34 -22.14
C SER A 37 -13.61 1.50 -21.23
N ASP A 38 -14.77 0.95 -21.66
CA ASP A 38 -16.00 0.97 -20.83
C ASP A 38 -15.76 0.40 -19.41
N VAL A 39 -14.79 -0.52 -19.26
CA VAL A 39 -14.42 -1.13 -17.99
C VAL A 39 -13.68 -0.14 -17.11
N GLN A 40 -12.66 0.54 -17.62
CA GLN A 40 -11.92 1.56 -16.88
C GLN A 40 -12.83 2.73 -16.50
N ALA A 41 -13.58 3.27 -17.46
CA ALA A 41 -14.52 4.34 -17.20
C ALA A 41 -15.54 3.98 -16.12
N GLY A 42 -16.13 2.77 -16.20
CA GLY A 42 -17.10 2.28 -15.23
C GLY A 42 -16.50 2.10 -13.82
N ILE A 43 -15.36 1.44 -13.71
CA ILE A 43 -14.69 1.23 -12.40
C ILE A 43 -14.23 2.55 -11.81
N THR A 44 -13.59 3.43 -12.60
CA THR A 44 -13.09 4.71 -12.09
C THR A 44 -14.25 5.58 -11.60
N SER A 45 -15.34 5.70 -12.36
CA SER A 45 -16.47 6.59 -12.03
C SER A 45 -17.36 6.06 -10.91
N TYR A 46 -17.65 4.75 -10.86
CA TYR A 46 -18.64 4.21 -9.90
C TYR A 46 -18.02 3.47 -8.72
N VAL A 47 -16.72 3.16 -8.73
CA VAL A 47 -16.05 2.45 -7.63
C VAL A 47 -14.94 3.31 -7.03
N ILE A 48 -13.93 3.67 -7.84
CA ILE A 48 -12.70 4.29 -7.36
C ILE A 48 -12.94 5.72 -6.87
N ALA A 49 -13.56 6.58 -7.70
CA ALA A 49 -13.73 7.99 -7.38
C ALA A 49 -14.63 8.24 -6.15
N PRO A 50 -15.83 7.64 -6.03
CA PRO A 50 -16.65 7.85 -4.84
C PRO A 50 -16.00 7.31 -3.56
N VAL A 51 -15.24 6.21 -3.64
CA VAL A 51 -14.54 5.65 -2.46
C VAL A 51 -13.39 6.55 -2.02
N MET A 52 -12.57 7.04 -2.96
CA MET A 52 -11.46 7.94 -2.63
C MET A 52 -11.96 9.29 -2.11
N TYR A 53 -12.97 9.87 -2.74
CA TYR A 53 -13.60 11.09 -2.26
C TYR A 53 -14.10 10.95 -0.82
N ARG A 54 -14.80 9.88 -0.49
CA ARG A 54 -15.32 9.63 0.88
C ARG A 54 -14.21 9.38 1.88
N PHE A 55 -13.18 8.65 1.51
CA PHE A 55 -12.02 8.44 2.37
C PHE A 55 -11.35 9.77 2.72
N VAL A 56 -11.03 10.59 1.71
CA VAL A 56 -10.34 11.86 1.93
C VAL A 56 -11.23 12.86 2.69
N SER A 57 -12.53 12.91 2.39
CA SER A 57 -13.49 13.73 3.14
C SER A 57 -13.53 13.35 4.62
N TRP A 58 -13.55 12.04 4.91
CA TRP A 58 -13.49 11.54 6.29
C TRP A 58 -12.17 11.94 6.97
N VAL A 59 -11.02 11.77 6.31
CA VAL A 59 -9.70 12.18 6.84
C VAL A 59 -9.71 13.65 7.22
N LEU A 60 -10.16 14.54 6.33
CA LEU A 60 -10.19 15.98 6.56
C LEU A 60 -11.11 16.34 7.74
N ASN A 61 -12.29 15.71 7.83
CA ASN A 61 -13.22 15.94 8.93
C ASN A 61 -12.65 15.50 10.29
N GLU A 62 -12.04 14.29 10.35
CA GLU A 62 -11.43 13.80 11.58
C GLU A 62 -10.20 14.65 11.99
N ALA A 63 -9.39 15.07 11.01
CA ALA A 63 -8.27 15.97 11.26
C ALA A 63 -8.72 17.32 11.86
N ILE A 64 -9.78 17.92 11.32
CA ILE A 64 -10.36 19.16 11.85
C ILE A 64 -10.88 18.96 13.27
N LYS A 65 -11.65 17.89 13.51
CA LYS A 65 -12.20 17.56 14.84
C LYS A 65 -11.10 17.35 15.89
N SER A 66 -9.97 16.74 15.50
CA SER A 66 -8.81 16.52 16.38
C SER A 66 -7.82 17.70 16.42
N GLY A 67 -8.18 18.86 15.85
CA GLY A 67 -7.40 20.08 15.90
C GLY A 67 -6.11 20.05 15.08
N LYS A 68 -5.97 19.14 14.11
CA LYS A 68 -4.83 19.12 13.20
C LYS A 68 -4.88 20.30 12.25
N LYS A 69 -3.70 20.84 11.93
CA LYS A 69 -3.52 21.96 11.01
C LYS A 69 -2.80 21.54 9.73
N ARG A 70 -2.06 20.42 9.80
CA ARG A 70 -1.28 19.91 8.67
C ARG A 70 -1.48 18.40 8.52
N LEU A 71 -1.60 17.94 7.29
CA LEU A 71 -1.65 16.51 6.93
C LEU A 71 -0.52 16.17 5.96
N TYR A 72 0.26 15.14 6.30
CA TYR A 72 1.27 14.59 5.42
C TYR A 72 0.75 13.32 4.76
N PHE A 73 0.53 13.38 3.45
CA PHE A 73 0.18 12.23 2.63
C PHE A 73 1.46 11.48 2.26
N LEU A 74 1.59 10.24 2.73
CA LEU A 74 2.81 9.47 2.53
C LEU A 74 2.95 9.00 1.09
N ALA A 75 4.16 9.13 0.54
CA ALA A 75 4.45 8.86 -0.86
C ALA A 75 4.06 7.47 -1.33
N ARG A 76 3.81 7.41 -2.59
CA ARG A 76 3.15 6.47 -3.47
C ARG A 76 1.65 6.46 -3.25
N ASP A 77 1.12 5.71 -2.31
CA ASP A 77 -0.32 5.54 -2.09
C ASP A 77 -1.04 6.86 -1.77
N GLY A 78 -0.36 7.77 -1.06
CA GLY A 78 -0.91 9.09 -0.72
C GLY A 78 -0.98 10.09 -1.88
N TYR A 79 -0.44 9.80 -3.07
CA TYR A 79 -0.41 10.74 -4.19
C TYR A 79 -1.80 11.21 -4.62
N SER A 80 -2.66 10.30 -5.03
CA SER A 80 -4.04 10.63 -5.43
C SER A 80 -4.84 11.22 -4.26
N MET A 81 -4.61 10.72 -3.03
CA MET A 81 -5.25 11.24 -1.82
C MET A 81 -4.89 12.71 -1.57
N TYR A 82 -3.61 13.06 -1.75
CA TYR A 82 -3.10 14.42 -1.62
C TYR A 82 -3.75 15.38 -2.62
N HIS A 83 -3.82 15.01 -3.90
CA HIS A 83 -4.43 15.84 -4.93
C HIS A 83 -5.91 16.08 -4.69
N VAL A 84 -6.65 15.05 -4.28
CA VAL A 84 -8.06 15.16 -3.87
C VAL A 84 -8.20 16.06 -2.64
N ALA A 85 -7.36 15.87 -1.62
CA ALA A 85 -7.40 16.67 -0.39
C ALA A 85 -7.14 18.15 -0.65
N LYS A 86 -6.16 18.48 -1.51
CA LYS A 86 -5.89 19.87 -1.91
C LYS A 86 -7.13 20.55 -2.47
N VAL A 87 -7.78 19.90 -3.42
CA VAL A 87 -8.99 20.44 -4.04
C VAL A 87 -10.11 20.62 -3.04
N LEU A 88 -10.34 19.62 -2.16
CA LEU A 88 -11.36 19.72 -1.12
C LEU A 88 -11.06 20.85 -0.13
N CYS A 89 -9.80 21.00 0.31
CA CYS A 89 -9.39 22.09 1.20
C CYS A 89 -9.58 23.46 0.56
N GLU A 90 -9.18 23.61 -0.70
CA GLU A 90 -9.29 24.86 -1.44
C GLU A 90 -10.77 25.26 -1.67
N LYS A 91 -11.58 24.35 -2.24
CA LYS A 91 -12.99 24.59 -2.55
C LYS A 91 -13.85 24.81 -1.30
N ALA A 92 -13.64 24.03 -0.26
CA ALA A 92 -14.40 24.14 0.99
C ALA A 92 -13.74 25.11 2.01
N LYS A 93 -12.62 25.74 1.67
CA LYS A 93 -11.85 26.67 2.53
C LYS A 93 -11.53 26.07 3.90
N LEU A 94 -11.07 24.84 3.91
CA LEU A 94 -10.72 24.14 5.16
C LEU A 94 -9.39 24.65 5.72
N PRO A 95 -9.24 24.77 7.05
CA PRO A 95 -8.01 25.26 7.70
C PRO A 95 -6.96 24.14 7.85
N ILE A 96 -6.70 23.38 6.80
CA ILE A 96 -5.75 22.26 6.75
C ILE A 96 -4.73 22.49 5.63
N GLU A 97 -3.47 22.52 5.99
CA GLU A 97 -2.36 22.44 5.03
C GLU A 97 -2.14 20.98 4.62
N CYS A 98 -2.21 20.67 3.32
CA CYS A 98 -1.89 19.36 2.80
C CYS A 98 -0.48 19.36 2.22
N LYS A 99 0.36 18.41 2.66
CA LYS A 99 1.70 18.16 2.12
C LYS A 99 1.85 16.73 1.64
N TYR A 100 2.55 16.56 0.53
CA TYR A 100 2.96 15.23 0.06
C TYR A 100 4.37 14.95 0.57
N LEU A 101 4.55 13.89 1.35
CA LEU A 101 5.82 13.56 1.96
C LEU A 101 6.47 12.41 1.20
N TYR A 102 7.55 12.71 0.48
CA TYR A 102 8.35 11.68 -0.18
C TYR A 102 9.05 10.81 0.85
N CYS A 103 8.56 9.61 1.04
CA CYS A 103 9.14 8.65 1.98
C CYS A 103 8.84 7.22 1.55
N SER A 104 9.61 6.28 2.06
CA SER A 104 9.39 4.85 1.90
C SER A 104 9.83 4.11 3.16
N ARG A 105 9.39 2.87 3.27
CA ARG A 105 9.90 1.97 4.34
C ARG A 105 11.41 1.84 4.28
N TYR A 106 11.98 1.74 3.08
CA TYR A 106 13.43 1.61 2.88
C TYR A 106 14.18 2.87 3.34
N ALA A 107 13.83 4.05 2.83
CA ALA A 107 14.50 5.30 3.15
C ALA A 107 14.45 5.63 4.65
N LEU A 108 13.27 5.48 5.28
CA LEU A 108 13.13 5.76 6.73
C LEU A 108 13.85 4.73 7.60
N ARG A 109 13.81 3.44 7.24
CA ARG A 109 14.49 2.38 8.01
C ARG A 109 16.00 2.48 7.92
N SER A 110 16.56 2.82 6.77
CA SER A 110 17.99 3.04 6.60
C SER A 110 18.53 4.06 7.61
N ALA A 111 17.79 5.16 7.82
CA ALA A 111 18.13 6.14 8.87
C ALA A 111 17.84 5.61 10.29
N GLN A 112 16.73 4.89 10.47
CA GLN A 112 16.32 4.35 11.77
C GLN A 112 17.30 3.33 12.33
N TYR A 113 18.05 2.62 11.48
CA TYR A 113 19.11 1.69 11.92
C TYR A 113 20.20 2.38 12.76
N TYR A 114 20.41 3.69 12.57
CA TYR A 114 21.29 4.48 13.44
C TYR A 114 20.82 4.52 14.89
N LEU A 115 19.50 4.50 15.11
CA LEU A 115 18.87 4.53 16.44
C LEU A 115 18.68 3.14 17.06
N LEU A 116 18.40 2.14 16.22
CA LEU A 116 17.98 0.80 16.67
C LEU A 116 19.17 -0.15 16.93
N GLY A 117 20.33 0.07 16.29
CA GLY A 117 21.45 -0.84 16.42
C GLY A 117 21.07 -2.28 16.04
N GLU A 118 21.23 -3.24 16.97
CA GLU A 118 20.93 -4.67 16.75
C GLU A 118 19.44 -4.95 16.47
N GLU A 119 18.51 -4.15 16.98
CA GLU A 119 17.07 -4.30 16.70
C GLU A 119 16.73 -4.09 15.21
N SER A 120 17.61 -3.45 14.44
CA SER A 120 17.50 -3.32 13.00
C SER A 120 17.40 -4.67 12.29
N LEU A 121 17.98 -5.72 12.86
CA LEU A 121 17.92 -7.08 12.31
C LEU A 121 16.48 -7.62 12.21
N ASP A 122 15.55 -7.11 13.01
CA ASP A 122 14.14 -7.49 12.89
C ASP A 122 13.52 -7.03 11.55
N TYR A 123 14.06 -5.95 10.96
CA TYR A 123 13.66 -5.46 9.64
C TYR A 123 14.47 -6.10 8.50
N VAL A 124 15.77 -6.29 8.70
CA VAL A 124 16.64 -6.94 7.71
C VAL A 124 16.19 -8.38 7.48
N CYS A 125 15.88 -9.11 8.56
CA CYS A 125 15.46 -10.51 8.55
C CYS A 125 13.93 -10.69 8.49
N LEU A 126 13.20 -9.73 7.90
CA LEU A 126 11.76 -9.89 7.65
C LEU A 126 11.53 -10.99 6.61
N GLY A 127 10.59 -11.88 6.92
CA GLY A 127 10.08 -12.86 5.98
C GLY A 127 9.35 -12.18 4.80
N GLY A 128 9.24 -12.86 3.69
CA GLY A 128 8.55 -12.41 2.48
C GLY A 128 8.34 -13.58 1.54
N MET A 129 7.80 -13.31 0.35
CA MET A 129 7.52 -14.35 -0.64
C MET A 129 8.79 -14.91 -1.28
N ASP A 130 9.78 -14.06 -1.51
CA ASP A 130 11.02 -14.42 -2.21
C ASP A 130 12.22 -13.72 -1.54
N VAL A 131 12.56 -14.15 -0.32
CA VAL A 131 13.69 -13.59 0.43
C VAL A 131 14.95 -14.35 0.11
N THR A 132 15.97 -13.64 -0.37
CA THR A 132 17.32 -14.16 -0.59
C THR A 132 18.31 -13.47 0.35
N PHE A 133 19.52 -13.99 0.47
CA PHE A 133 20.57 -13.32 1.24
C PHE A 133 20.90 -11.94 0.64
N GLU A 134 20.99 -11.83 -0.67
CA GLU A 134 21.22 -10.58 -1.38
C GLU A 134 20.18 -9.52 -1.03
N LYS A 135 18.88 -9.89 -1.06
CA LYS A 135 17.78 -9.01 -0.66
C LYS A 135 17.89 -8.56 0.81
N MET A 136 18.35 -9.46 1.70
CA MET A 136 18.59 -9.08 3.10
C MET A 136 19.74 -8.07 3.23
N MET A 137 20.83 -8.24 2.49
CA MET A 137 21.97 -7.29 2.47
C MET A 137 21.52 -5.93 1.92
N HIS A 138 20.76 -5.92 0.85
CA HIS A 138 20.20 -4.68 0.31
C HIS A 138 19.27 -3.98 1.33
N ARG A 139 18.41 -4.72 2.04
CA ARG A 139 17.57 -4.15 3.12
C ARG A 139 18.41 -3.49 4.22
N ALA A 140 19.62 -3.99 4.45
CA ALA A 140 20.58 -3.42 5.40
C ALA A 140 21.36 -2.22 4.82
N GLY A 141 21.15 -1.88 3.53
CA GLY A 141 21.81 -0.79 2.84
C GLY A 141 23.23 -1.11 2.32
N LEU A 142 23.60 -2.39 2.19
CA LEU A 142 24.89 -2.78 1.65
C LEU A 142 24.86 -2.78 0.11
N SER A 143 25.95 -2.29 -0.51
CA SER A 143 26.17 -2.49 -1.94
C SER A 143 26.39 -3.97 -2.27
N TYR A 144 26.24 -4.34 -3.54
CA TYR A 144 26.48 -5.72 -3.99
C TYR A 144 27.89 -6.21 -3.64
N GLU A 145 28.91 -5.36 -3.83
CA GLU A 145 30.31 -5.70 -3.50
C GLU A 145 30.46 -6.00 -2.01
N LYS A 146 29.83 -5.16 -1.17
CA LYS A 146 29.89 -5.34 0.29
C LYS A 146 29.08 -6.55 0.75
N ALA A 147 27.95 -6.81 0.12
CA ALA A 147 27.16 -8.03 0.33
C ALA A 147 27.97 -9.29 -0.01
N LEU A 148 28.71 -9.27 -1.12
CA LEU A 148 29.60 -10.37 -1.54
C LEU A 148 30.76 -10.60 -0.55
N GLU A 149 31.36 -9.54 0.00
CA GLU A 149 32.39 -9.66 1.04
C GLU A 149 31.83 -10.37 2.29
N VAL A 150 30.62 -9.96 2.74
CA VAL A 150 29.95 -10.61 3.86
C VAL A 150 29.62 -12.07 3.54
N ALA A 151 29.09 -12.34 2.33
CA ALA A 151 28.73 -13.69 1.90
C ALA A 151 29.96 -14.64 1.88
N LYS A 152 31.10 -14.18 1.39
CA LYS A 152 32.36 -14.94 1.39
C LYS A 152 32.84 -15.23 2.81
N LEU A 153 32.75 -14.24 3.70
CA LEU A 153 33.12 -14.44 5.11
C LEU A 153 32.23 -15.49 5.81
N LEU A 154 30.98 -15.60 5.37
CA LEU A 154 29.99 -16.57 5.88
C LEU A 154 29.95 -17.88 5.09
N GLU A 155 30.79 -18.04 4.06
CA GLU A 155 30.87 -19.22 3.17
C GLU A 155 29.52 -19.53 2.46
N ILE A 156 28.79 -18.49 2.02
CA ILE A 156 27.52 -18.59 1.35
C ILE A 156 27.45 -17.80 0.03
N ASP A 157 28.57 -17.38 -0.50
CA ASP A 157 28.67 -16.54 -1.71
C ASP A 157 28.09 -17.22 -2.97
N GLU A 158 28.12 -18.54 -3.06
CA GLU A 158 27.48 -19.30 -4.14
C GLU A 158 25.94 -19.38 -4.04
N LYS A 159 25.35 -18.88 -2.94
CA LYS A 159 23.92 -19.01 -2.61
C LYS A 159 23.25 -17.68 -2.32
N MET A 160 23.81 -16.56 -2.74
CA MET A 160 23.31 -15.22 -2.43
C MET A 160 21.89 -14.98 -2.98
N ASP A 161 21.57 -15.54 -4.12
CA ASP A 161 20.30 -15.46 -4.84
C ASP A 161 19.32 -16.60 -4.53
N VAL A 162 19.73 -17.58 -3.69
CA VAL A 162 18.88 -18.71 -3.34
C VAL A 162 17.80 -18.31 -2.34
N HIS A 163 16.56 -18.71 -2.63
CA HIS A 163 15.41 -18.48 -1.74
C HIS A 163 15.63 -19.10 -0.34
N LEU A 164 15.45 -18.28 0.68
CA LEU A 164 15.55 -18.68 2.09
C LEU A 164 14.19 -19.00 2.68
N SER A 165 14.08 -20.16 3.35
CA SER A 165 12.91 -20.51 4.13
C SER A 165 12.81 -19.64 5.39
N TYR A 166 11.62 -19.57 6.00
CA TYR A 166 11.39 -18.82 7.25
C TYR A 166 12.38 -19.21 8.36
N ASN A 167 12.73 -20.50 8.49
CA ASN A 167 13.68 -20.97 9.51
C ASN A 167 15.12 -20.53 9.19
N GLU A 168 15.49 -20.50 7.90
CA GLU A 168 16.82 -20.03 7.47
C GLU A 168 16.96 -18.52 7.70
N ILE A 169 15.93 -17.73 7.38
CA ILE A 169 15.91 -16.28 7.66
C ILE A 169 16.06 -16.03 9.17
N LYS A 170 15.34 -16.81 10.01
CA LYS A 170 15.44 -16.69 11.47
C LYS A 170 16.83 -17.09 11.99
N ALA A 171 17.44 -18.13 11.43
CA ALA A 171 18.81 -18.53 11.78
C ALA A 171 19.83 -17.47 11.34
N MET A 172 19.65 -16.90 10.14
CA MET A 172 20.51 -15.85 9.61
C MET A 172 20.57 -14.62 10.50
N ARG A 173 19.49 -14.29 11.22
CA ARG A 173 19.48 -13.18 12.18
C ARG A 173 20.60 -13.28 13.23
N GLN A 174 20.85 -14.47 13.76
CA GLN A 174 21.91 -14.67 14.74
C GLN A 174 23.30 -14.62 14.08
N VAL A 175 23.44 -15.21 12.91
CA VAL A 175 24.68 -15.19 12.12
C VAL A 175 25.08 -13.76 11.77
N LEU A 176 24.14 -12.94 11.29
CA LEU A 176 24.39 -11.53 10.95
C LEU A 176 24.72 -10.69 12.19
N LYS A 177 24.09 -10.97 13.33
CA LYS A 177 24.39 -10.29 14.60
C LYS A 177 25.85 -10.50 15.03
N GLU A 178 26.40 -11.68 14.80
CA GLU A 178 27.77 -12.06 15.17
C GLU A 178 28.80 -11.65 14.09
N CYS A 179 28.35 -11.30 12.89
CA CYS A 179 29.23 -10.85 11.80
C CYS A 179 29.57 -9.37 11.96
N SER A 180 30.77 -9.05 12.49
CA SER A 180 31.22 -7.67 12.68
C SER A 180 31.27 -6.87 11.40
N LEU A 181 31.75 -7.45 10.30
CA LEU A 181 31.79 -6.79 8.97
C LEU A 181 30.39 -6.33 8.52
N PHE A 182 29.38 -7.19 8.67
CA PHE A 182 28.00 -6.84 8.35
C PHE A 182 27.46 -5.72 9.24
N MET A 183 27.62 -5.86 10.57
CA MET A 183 27.10 -4.89 11.54
C MET A 183 27.75 -3.51 11.39
N GLU A 184 29.05 -3.47 11.12
CA GLU A 184 29.78 -2.20 10.86
C GLU A 184 29.32 -1.56 9.55
N SER A 185 29.19 -2.33 8.46
CA SER A 185 28.73 -1.83 7.16
C SER A 185 27.32 -1.25 7.23
N MET A 186 26.39 -1.95 7.92
CA MET A 186 25.03 -1.45 8.15
C MET A 186 25.03 -0.16 8.99
N LYS A 187 25.87 -0.09 10.04
CA LYS A 187 25.99 1.13 10.88
C LYS A 187 26.57 2.29 10.10
N GLU A 188 27.55 2.07 9.25
CA GLU A 188 28.15 3.10 8.40
C GLU A 188 27.13 3.67 7.42
N HIS A 189 26.38 2.78 6.73
CA HIS A 189 25.27 3.20 5.87
C HIS A 189 24.25 4.04 6.65
N ALA A 190 23.82 3.58 7.82
CA ALA A 190 22.85 4.28 8.66
C ALA A 190 23.36 5.67 9.11
N ARG A 191 24.65 5.82 9.43
CA ARG A 191 25.28 7.10 9.78
C ARG A 191 25.22 8.10 8.62
N THR A 192 25.34 7.62 7.39
CA THR A 192 25.22 8.46 6.20
C THR A 192 23.77 8.86 5.93
N CYS A 193 22.81 7.93 6.09
CA CYS A 193 21.40 8.17 5.79
C CYS A 193 20.71 9.04 6.86
N TYR A 194 21.05 8.88 8.13
CA TYR A 194 20.36 9.54 9.24
C TYR A 194 20.28 11.07 9.11
N PRO A 195 21.38 11.82 8.90
CA PRO A 195 21.31 13.26 8.74
C PRO A 195 20.49 13.67 7.51
N LEU A 196 20.63 12.98 6.38
CA LEU A 196 19.89 13.31 5.16
C LEU A 196 18.38 13.16 5.35
N VAL A 197 17.94 12.07 5.98
CA VAL A 197 16.52 11.81 6.28
C VAL A 197 16.00 12.83 7.29
N THR A 198 16.73 13.05 8.39
CA THR A 198 16.25 13.95 9.46
C THR A 198 16.22 15.40 9.01
N ASP A 199 17.16 15.85 8.20
CA ASP A 199 17.15 17.20 7.67
C ASP A 199 16.09 17.40 6.60
N TYR A 200 15.80 16.39 5.78
CA TYR A 200 14.63 16.39 4.91
C TYR A 200 13.32 16.52 5.73
N LEU A 201 13.16 15.74 6.81
CA LEU A 201 11.96 15.84 7.66
C LEU A 201 11.81 17.21 8.31
N LYS A 202 12.93 17.85 8.71
CA LYS A 202 12.93 19.26 9.20
C LYS A 202 12.51 20.22 8.09
N GLN A 203 13.08 20.09 6.90
CA GLN A 203 12.72 20.90 5.73
C GLN A 203 11.24 20.83 5.41
N GLU A 204 10.64 19.63 5.50
CA GLU A 204 9.20 19.45 5.26
C GLU A 204 8.32 19.98 6.41
N GLY A 205 8.92 20.43 7.51
CA GLY A 205 8.22 21.06 8.63
C GLY A 205 7.66 20.10 9.67
N LEU A 206 8.18 18.83 9.74
CA LEU A 206 7.74 17.91 10.79
C LEU A 206 8.21 18.35 12.18
N MET A 207 9.16 19.28 12.25
CA MET A 207 9.64 19.88 13.50
C MET A 207 8.95 21.19 13.84
N ASP A 208 8.07 21.73 12.99
CA ASP A 208 7.27 22.92 13.28
C ASP A 208 6.29 22.67 14.44
N ASP A 209 5.83 23.74 15.08
CA ASP A 209 4.87 23.63 16.21
C ASP A 209 3.44 23.30 15.77
N GLU A 210 3.15 23.32 14.47
CA GLU A 210 1.82 23.01 13.93
C GLU A 210 1.40 21.56 14.23
N PRO A 211 0.20 21.32 14.79
CA PRO A 211 -0.33 20.00 15.01
C PRO A 211 -0.56 19.28 13.67
N PHE A 212 0.06 18.13 13.48
CA PHE A 212 -0.06 17.37 12.26
C PHE A 212 -0.42 15.91 12.46
N ALA A 213 -0.83 15.26 11.38
CA ALA A 213 -1.01 13.82 11.30
C ALA A 213 -0.55 13.31 9.91
N ILE A 214 -0.45 12.00 9.76
CA ILE A 214 -0.14 11.35 8.49
C ILE A 214 -1.37 10.70 7.87
N VAL A 215 -1.35 10.57 6.55
CA VAL A 215 -2.39 9.87 5.76
C VAL A 215 -1.72 8.84 4.86
N ASP A 216 -2.22 7.62 4.89
CA ASP A 216 -1.64 6.50 4.13
C ASP A 216 -2.70 5.44 3.80
N SER A 217 -2.42 4.54 2.86
CA SER A 217 -3.26 3.35 2.64
C SER A 217 -3.30 2.43 3.86
N GLY A 218 -2.16 2.21 4.52
CA GLY A 218 -2.05 1.56 5.84
C GLY A 218 -1.39 0.19 5.83
N TRP A 219 -2.18 -0.86 5.90
CA TRP A 219 -1.91 -2.30 6.02
C TRP A 219 -1.27 -2.72 7.34
N THR A 220 -0.07 -2.26 7.67
CA THR A 220 0.68 -2.63 8.89
C THR A 220 1.06 -1.43 9.77
N GLY A 221 0.84 -0.21 9.31
CA GLY A 221 1.12 1.03 10.06
C GLY A 221 2.59 1.25 10.45
N SER A 222 3.52 0.50 9.86
CA SER A 222 4.95 0.57 10.24
C SER A 222 5.61 1.91 9.92
N MET A 223 5.10 2.64 8.91
CA MET A 223 5.60 3.96 8.56
C MET A 223 5.39 4.99 9.67
N GLN A 224 4.22 5.00 10.32
CA GLN A 224 3.96 5.86 11.48
C GLN A 224 4.97 5.61 12.60
N LYS A 225 5.24 4.33 12.92
CA LYS A 225 6.22 3.97 13.96
C LYS A 225 7.62 4.47 13.60
N SER A 226 8.04 4.34 12.34
CA SER A 226 9.35 4.82 11.88
C SER A 226 9.46 6.34 11.94
N LEU A 227 8.46 7.06 11.44
CA LEU A 227 8.41 8.54 11.50
C LEU A 227 8.38 9.03 12.95
N GLN A 228 7.55 8.41 13.81
CA GLN A 228 7.50 8.73 15.25
C GLN A 228 8.88 8.60 15.91
N SER A 229 9.60 7.52 15.63
CA SER A 229 10.95 7.29 16.16
C SER A 229 11.95 8.35 15.71
N LEU A 230 11.94 8.68 14.41
CA LEU A 230 12.84 9.70 13.85
C LEU A 230 12.53 11.12 14.39
N VAL A 231 11.25 11.49 14.45
CA VAL A 231 10.85 12.81 15.01
C VAL A 231 11.20 12.91 16.48
N ASN A 232 10.99 11.85 17.26
CA ASN A 232 11.37 11.84 18.68
C ASN A 232 12.89 11.95 18.88
N SER A 233 13.70 11.33 18.01
CA SER A 233 15.16 11.42 18.08
C SER A 233 15.69 12.83 17.84
N LEU A 234 14.90 13.70 17.20
CA LEU A 234 15.18 15.11 16.99
C LEU A 234 14.73 16.01 18.17
N GLY A 235 14.22 15.42 19.24
CA GLY A 235 13.80 16.14 20.45
C GLY A 235 12.32 16.57 20.47
N LYS A 236 11.54 16.25 19.42
CA LYS A 236 10.10 16.55 19.39
C LYS A 236 9.29 15.37 19.89
N ASN A 237 9.01 15.32 21.19
CA ASN A 237 8.20 14.29 21.82
C ASN A 237 6.71 14.47 21.54
N ILE A 238 6.24 13.99 20.41
CA ILE A 238 4.82 13.98 20.03
C ILE A 238 4.25 12.57 20.03
N THR A 239 2.94 12.46 20.08
CA THR A 239 2.22 11.25 19.69
C THR A 239 1.71 11.45 18.29
N LEU A 240 2.34 10.79 17.32
CA LEU A 240 1.94 10.88 15.91
C LEU A 240 0.66 10.09 15.69
N GLU A 241 -0.33 10.71 15.06
CA GLU A 241 -1.57 10.07 14.64
C GLU A 241 -1.55 9.80 13.13
N GLY A 242 -2.21 8.72 12.70
CA GLY A 242 -2.32 8.37 11.30
C GLY A 242 -3.76 8.02 10.91
N TYR A 243 -4.16 8.48 9.73
CA TYR A 243 -5.43 8.17 9.09
C TYR A 243 -5.20 7.21 7.94
N TYR A 244 -5.83 6.04 8.01
CA TYR A 244 -5.58 4.91 7.12
C TYR A 244 -6.83 4.48 6.35
N PHE A 245 -6.64 4.08 5.10
CA PHE A 245 -7.73 3.44 4.37
C PHE A 245 -8.15 2.14 5.05
N GLY A 246 -7.18 1.29 5.44
CA GLY A 246 -7.44 0.09 6.21
C GLY A 246 -6.18 -0.55 6.76
N MET A 247 -6.32 -1.31 7.85
CA MET A 247 -5.19 -2.00 8.48
C MET A 247 -5.50 -3.46 8.75
N TYR A 248 -4.55 -4.34 8.42
CA TYR A 248 -4.62 -5.78 8.71
C TYR A 248 -4.05 -6.13 10.08
N GLU A 249 -3.09 -5.34 10.56
CA GLU A 249 -2.45 -5.53 11.87
C GLU A 249 -1.91 -4.20 12.40
N TYR A 250 -1.78 -4.11 13.72
CA TYR A 250 -1.09 -3.00 14.37
C TYR A 250 0.40 -3.31 14.52
N PRO A 251 1.29 -2.32 14.45
CA PRO A 251 2.69 -2.50 14.81
C PRO A 251 2.81 -2.96 16.28
N LYS A 252 3.82 -3.77 16.54
CA LYS A 252 4.14 -4.19 17.92
C LYS A 252 4.44 -2.95 18.80
N ASP A 253 3.94 -2.97 20.03
CA ASP A 253 4.15 -1.92 21.04
C ASP A 253 3.68 -0.51 20.60
N CYS A 254 2.65 -0.43 19.74
CA CYS A 254 2.03 0.84 19.34
C CYS A 254 0.86 1.24 20.24
N LYS A 255 0.52 2.52 20.23
CA LYS A 255 -0.72 3.05 20.82
C LYS A 255 -1.84 2.92 19.79
N LYS A 256 -2.69 1.89 19.89
CA LYS A 256 -3.73 1.57 18.90
C LYS A 256 -4.67 2.74 18.60
N GLU A 257 -4.96 3.55 19.60
CA GLU A 257 -5.82 4.74 19.50
C GLU A 257 -5.29 5.84 18.58
N THR A 258 -4.02 5.76 18.16
CA THR A 258 -3.43 6.70 17.21
C THR A 258 -3.53 6.26 15.74
N TYR A 259 -4.13 5.10 15.49
CA TYR A 259 -4.29 4.51 14.16
C TYR A 259 -5.78 4.51 13.79
N HIS A 260 -6.21 5.54 13.06
CA HIS A 260 -7.62 5.73 12.69
C HIS A 260 -7.87 5.08 11.32
N CYS A 261 -8.82 4.14 11.24
CA CYS A 261 -9.11 3.41 10.02
C CYS A 261 -10.46 3.81 9.41
N PHE A 262 -10.51 3.87 8.08
CA PHE A 262 -11.72 4.17 7.32
C PHE A 262 -12.51 2.91 6.95
N TYR A 263 -11.89 1.96 6.24
CA TYR A 263 -12.59 0.85 5.61
C TYR A 263 -12.60 -0.42 6.45
N PHE A 264 -11.48 -0.79 7.06
CA PHE A 264 -11.38 -1.91 8.01
C PHE A 264 -10.24 -1.73 9.02
N GLU A 265 -10.43 -2.33 10.19
CA GLU A 265 -9.50 -2.33 11.32
C GLU A 265 -8.94 -3.74 11.57
N PRO A 266 -7.77 -3.89 12.25
CA PRO A 266 -7.17 -5.20 12.53
C PRO A 266 -8.10 -6.16 13.25
N ASP A 267 -8.84 -5.68 14.24
CA ASP A 267 -9.67 -6.50 15.13
C ASP A 267 -11.13 -6.66 14.65
N SER A 268 -11.51 -6.04 13.51
CA SER A 268 -12.88 -6.03 13.00
C SER A 268 -12.98 -6.27 11.50
N ASP A 269 -14.16 -6.15 10.93
CA ASP A 269 -14.43 -6.08 9.48
C ASP A 269 -13.88 -7.24 8.63
N ILE A 270 -13.88 -8.47 9.17
CA ILE A 270 -13.33 -9.66 8.48
C ILE A 270 -13.87 -9.76 7.04
N ARG A 271 -15.19 -9.51 6.85
CA ARG A 271 -15.81 -9.61 5.52
C ARG A 271 -15.21 -8.60 4.53
N ARG A 272 -14.92 -7.37 4.98
CA ARG A 272 -14.30 -6.34 4.15
C ARG A 272 -12.89 -6.77 3.74
N LYS A 273 -12.08 -7.28 4.68
CA LYS A 273 -10.72 -7.80 4.42
C LYS A 273 -10.70 -8.95 3.42
N VAL A 274 -11.67 -9.87 3.51
CA VAL A 274 -11.75 -11.05 2.63
C VAL A 274 -11.90 -10.67 1.16
N TYR A 275 -12.69 -9.64 0.86
CA TYR A 275 -13.00 -9.21 -0.50
C TYR A 275 -12.19 -8.00 -0.97
N PHE A 276 -11.20 -7.58 -0.18
CA PHE A 276 -10.27 -6.52 -0.53
C PHE A 276 -8.92 -7.08 -0.98
N ASN A 277 -8.28 -6.40 -1.92
CA ASN A 277 -6.93 -6.70 -2.37
C ASN A 277 -6.08 -5.43 -2.30
N ASN A 278 -5.13 -5.43 -1.35
CA ASN A 278 -4.24 -4.29 -1.14
C ASN A 278 -3.31 -4.03 -2.32
N ASN A 279 -2.79 -5.08 -2.98
CA ASN A 279 -1.88 -4.92 -4.11
C ASN A 279 -2.58 -4.25 -5.30
N LEU A 280 -3.83 -4.64 -5.58
CA LEU A 280 -4.65 -3.95 -6.59
C LEU A 280 -4.92 -2.50 -6.19
N PHE A 281 -5.19 -2.23 -4.91
CA PHE A 281 -5.38 -0.88 -4.39
C PHE A 281 -4.12 -0.03 -4.60
N GLU A 282 -2.95 -0.53 -4.20
CA GLU A 282 -1.66 0.14 -4.38
C GLU A 282 -1.33 0.40 -5.85
N CYS A 283 -1.65 -0.53 -6.77
CA CYS A 283 -1.45 -0.30 -8.20
C CYS A 283 -2.32 0.85 -8.75
N ILE A 284 -3.55 0.99 -8.24
CA ILE A 284 -4.49 2.04 -8.67
C ILE A 284 -4.12 3.40 -8.09
N PHE A 285 -3.72 3.44 -6.81
CA PHE A 285 -3.49 4.65 -6.03
C PHE A 285 -2.00 4.89 -5.73
N SER A 286 -1.12 4.55 -6.65
CA SER A 286 0.31 4.82 -6.56
C SER A 286 0.65 6.24 -7.02
N SER A 287 1.94 6.56 -7.10
CA SER A 287 2.46 7.80 -7.68
C SER A 287 3.08 7.56 -9.05
N PRO A 288 3.16 8.60 -9.90
CA PRO A 288 3.89 8.54 -11.16
C PRO A 288 5.39 8.24 -10.98
N GLU A 289 5.96 8.69 -9.87
CA GLU A 289 7.37 8.48 -9.54
C GLU A 289 7.60 7.08 -8.96
N GLY A 290 8.86 6.64 -9.02
CA GLY A 290 9.33 5.43 -8.34
C GLY A 290 9.40 5.58 -6.82
N MET A 291 9.86 4.53 -6.15
CA MET A 291 10.04 4.54 -4.71
C MET A 291 11.23 5.43 -4.30
N ALA A 292 11.04 6.27 -3.29
CA ALA A 292 12.15 7.02 -2.68
C ALA A 292 13.09 6.04 -1.95
N THR A 293 14.36 6.01 -2.33
CA THR A 293 15.39 5.15 -1.73
C THR A 293 16.27 5.88 -0.71
N GLY A 294 16.22 7.20 -0.71
CA GLY A 294 17.00 8.05 0.18
C GLY A 294 16.79 9.52 -0.15
N TYR A 295 17.70 10.35 0.33
CA TYR A 295 17.68 11.79 0.08
C TYR A 295 19.09 12.29 -0.22
N LYS A 296 19.16 13.40 -0.96
CA LYS A 296 20.40 14.13 -1.26
C LYS A 296 20.20 15.60 -0.97
N PHE A 297 21.29 16.29 -0.65
CA PHE A 297 21.29 17.75 -0.57
C PHE A 297 21.83 18.31 -1.89
N GLU A 298 21.00 19.05 -2.61
CA GLU A 298 21.31 19.64 -3.90
C GLU A 298 20.66 21.01 -4.03
N GLU A 299 21.37 21.98 -4.59
CA GLU A 299 20.87 23.36 -4.79
C GLU A 299 20.25 24.03 -3.55
N GLY A 300 20.76 23.71 -2.35
CA GLY A 300 20.32 24.33 -1.09
C GLY A 300 19.10 23.68 -0.45
N LYS A 301 18.62 22.54 -0.96
CA LYS A 301 17.50 21.80 -0.40
C LYS A 301 17.74 20.28 -0.40
N TYR A 302 17.00 19.58 0.45
CA TYR A 302 16.97 18.13 0.49
C TYR A 302 15.92 17.61 -0.49
N GLU A 303 16.32 16.73 -1.40
CA GLU A 303 15.45 16.12 -2.39
C GLU A 303 15.46 14.59 -2.29
N PRO A 304 14.33 13.92 -2.60
CA PRO A 304 14.28 12.47 -2.63
C PRO A 304 15.13 11.92 -3.79
N VAL A 305 15.75 10.77 -3.54
CA VAL A 305 16.38 9.94 -4.57
C VAL A 305 15.44 8.78 -4.86
N PHE A 306 15.10 8.56 -6.12
CA PHE A 306 14.18 7.50 -6.55
C PHE A 306 14.94 6.32 -7.14
N GLU A 307 14.44 5.10 -6.90
CA GLU A 307 14.95 3.86 -7.50
C GLU A 307 14.84 3.90 -9.03
N HIS A 308 13.67 4.30 -9.54
CA HIS A 308 13.38 4.52 -10.95
C HIS A 308 12.73 5.89 -11.13
N LYS A 309 12.97 6.53 -12.28
CA LYS A 309 12.37 7.84 -12.55
C LYS A 309 10.85 7.81 -12.66
N GLU A 310 10.29 6.73 -13.21
CA GLU A 310 8.86 6.61 -13.52
C GLU A 310 8.29 5.27 -13.05
N ASN A 311 7.05 5.30 -12.59
CA ASN A 311 6.27 4.11 -12.30
C ASN A 311 5.81 3.46 -13.63
N PRO A 312 5.91 2.13 -13.82
CA PRO A 312 5.44 1.47 -15.04
C PRO A 312 3.96 1.72 -15.38
N ASN A 313 3.15 2.11 -14.39
CA ASN A 313 1.73 2.41 -14.56
C ASN A 313 1.43 3.92 -14.60
N TYR A 314 2.45 4.79 -14.78
CA TYR A 314 2.33 6.23 -14.53
C TYR A 314 1.18 6.89 -15.30
N GLU A 315 1.01 6.58 -16.60
CA GLU A 315 -0.06 7.15 -17.41
C GLU A 315 -1.46 6.86 -16.86
N ARG A 316 -1.67 5.62 -16.37
CA ARG A 316 -2.94 5.22 -15.77
C ARG A 316 -3.17 5.91 -14.43
N ILE A 317 -2.10 6.10 -13.64
CA ILE A 317 -2.14 6.77 -12.34
C ILE A 317 -2.48 8.25 -12.52
N GLU A 318 -1.77 8.95 -13.41
CA GLU A 318 -2.02 10.36 -13.68
C GLU A 318 -3.44 10.60 -14.20
N TYR A 319 -3.84 9.80 -15.17
CA TYR A 319 -5.19 9.90 -15.72
C TYR A 319 -6.26 9.68 -14.63
N SER A 320 -6.16 8.58 -13.86
CA SER A 320 -7.13 8.31 -12.79
C SER A 320 -7.12 9.39 -11.72
N THR A 321 -5.94 9.90 -11.31
CA THR A 321 -5.84 11.01 -10.35
C THR A 321 -6.55 12.27 -10.88
N GLY A 322 -6.38 12.62 -12.17
CA GLY A 322 -7.11 13.72 -12.78
C GLY A 322 -8.64 13.54 -12.70
N VAL A 323 -9.13 12.32 -12.90
CA VAL A 323 -10.55 12.00 -12.73
C VAL A 323 -11.01 12.13 -11.30
N LEU A 324 -10.22 11.70 -10.32
CA LEU A 324 -10.53 11.82 -8.89
C LEU A 324 -10.62 13.30 -8.47
N VAL A 325 -9.69 14.12 -8.94
CA VAL A 325 -9.71 15.58 -8.74
C VAL A 325 -10.98 16.18 -9.31
N LYS A 326 -11.29 15.86 -10.56
CA LYS A 326 -12.53 16.34 -11.22
C LYS A 326 -13.80 15.92 -10.48
N TYR A 327 -13.82 14.66 -9.99
CA TYR A 327 -14.94 14.17 -9.17
C TYR A 327 -15.11 14.99 -7.88
N ALA A 328 -14.00 15.29 -7.19
CA ALA A 328 -13.99 16.09 -5.96
C ALA A 328 -14.44 17.55 -6.22
N GLU A 329 -14.06 18.13 -7.35
CA GLU A 329 -14.55 19.46 -7.76
C GLU A 329 -16.06 19.47 -7.97
N LEU A 330 -16.57 18.58 -8.82
CA LEU A 330 -17.97 18.51 -9.21
C LEU A 330 -18.89 18.24 -8.02
N ILE A 331 -18.50 17.35 -7.11
CA ILE A 331 -19.33 17.05 -5.92
C ILE A 331 -19.46 18.26 -5.00
N LEU A 332 -18.41 19.04 -4.77
CA LEU A 332 -18.49 20.22 -3.93
C LEU A 332 -19.18 21.40 -4.63
N GLU A 333 -19.02 21.55 -5.93
CA GLU A 333 -19.73 22.56 -6.68
C GLU A 333 -21.25 22.35 -6.61
N LYS A 334 -21.69 21.11 -6.68
CA LYS A 334 -23.11 20.77 -6.69
C LYS A 334 -23.69 20.53 -5.31
N TYR A 335 -22.89 19.97 -4.40
CA TYR A 335 -23.30 19.55 -3.06
C TYR A 335 -22.24 19.97 -2.00
N PRO A 336 -22.16 21.26 -1.64
CA PRO A 336 -21.10 21.79 -0.78
C PRO A 336 -21.01 21.14 0.59
N THR A 337 -22.11 20.60 1.13
CA THR A 337 -22.16 19.94 2.45
C THR A 337 -21.93 18.44 2.42
N ASN A 338 -21.72 17.85 1.23
CA ASN A 338 -21.61 16.40 1.07
C ASN A 338 -20.42 15.78 1.84
N MET A 339 -19.35 16.54 2.09
CA MET A 339 -18.22 16.08 2.89
C MET A 339 -18.58 15.67 4.32
N GLN A 340 -19.65 16.21 4.88
CA GLN A 340 -20.05 15.98 6.27
C GLN A 340 -20.89 14.72 6.47
N GLU A 341 -21.18 13.96 5.40
CA GLU A 341 -21.96 12.73 5.50
C GLU A 341 -21.24 11.62 6.24
N ASP A 342 -21.99 10.83 7.01
CA ASP A 342 -21.49 9.73 7.80
C ASP A 342 -20.84 8.64 6.93
N LYS A 343 -19.58 8.26 7.30
CA LYS A 343 -18.85 7.20 6.61
C LYS A 343 -19.55 5.85 6.67
N ASP A 344 -20.19 5.51 7.79
CA ASP A 344 -20.72 4.15 8.04
C ASP A 344 -21.84 3.78 7.06
N LYS A 345 -22.66 4.76 6.71
CA LYS A 345 -23.67 4.59 5.66
C LYS A 345 -23.02 4.23 4.31
N PHE A 346 -22.00 4.98 3.91
CA PHE A 346 -21.29 4.75 2.65
C PHE A 346 -20.50 3.43 2.64
N LEU A 347 -19.92 3.00 3.76
CA LEU A 347 -19.17 1.75 3.85
C LEU A 347 -19.98 0.50 3.48
N ILE A 348 -21.31 0.55 3.59
CA ILE A 348 -22.19 -0.51 3.10
C ILE A 348 -22.14 -0.60 1.56
N ALA A 349 -22.17 0.53 0.88
CA ALA A 349 -22.03 0.60 -0.57
C ALA A 349 -20.61 0.21 -1.01
N ALA A 350 -19.57 0.81 -0.39
CA ALA A 350 -18.16 0.52 -0.67
C ALA A 350 -17.84 -0.99 -0.54
N SER A 351 -18.37 -1.65 0.51
CA SER A 351 -18.19 -3.09 0.71
C SER A 351 -18.76 -3.92 -0.45
N LYS A 352 -19.87 -3.51 -1.05
CA LYS A 352 -20.46 -4.19 -2.21
C LYS A 352 -19.69 -3.89 -3.49
N LEU A 353 -19.22 -2.65 -3.67
CA LEU A 353 -18.40 -2.26 -4.81
C LEU A 353 -17.11 -3.08 -4.86
N PHE A 354 -16.36 -3.16 -3.75
CA PHE A 354 -15.14 -3.96 -3.67
C PHE A 354 -15.41 -5.48 -3.71
N TYR A 355 -16.52 -5.95 -3.14
CA TYR A 355 -16.92 -7.36 -3.29
C TYR A 355 -17.00 -7.77 -4.75
N TYR A 356 -17.59 -6.93 -5.61
CA TYR A 356 -17.68 -7.24 -7.03
C TYR A 356 -16.35 -6.98 -7.75
N PHE A 357 -15.71 -5.85 -7.53
CA PHE A 357 -14.51 -5.45 -8.25
C PHE A 357 -13.29 -6.29 -7.87
N MET A 358 -12.94 -6.32 -6.59
CA MET A 358 -11.70 -6.99 -6.14
C MET A 358 -11.90 -8.46 -5.80
N GLY A 359 -13.03 -8.79 -5.16
CA GLY A 359 -13.29 -10.15 -4.65
C GLY A 359 -13.96 -11.10 -5.64
N LYS A 360 -14.74 -10.58 -6.60
CA LYS A 360 -15.42 -11.36 -7.64
C LYS A 360 -15.39 -10.64 -8.99
N PRO A 361 -14.20 -10.35 -9.54
CA PRO A 361 -14.10 -9.62 -10.79
C PRO A 361 -14.76 -10.36 -11.96
N SER A 362 -15.17 -9.60 -12.98
CA SER A 362 -15.46 -10.16 -14.29
C SER A 362 -14.16 -10.48 -15.05
N LYS A 363 -14.25 -11.21 -16.15
CA LYS A 363 -13.07 -11.50 -16.99
C LYS A 363 -12.49 -10.23 -17.58
N GLU A 364 -13.35 -9.31 -17.98
CA GLU A 364 -12.96 -8.00 -18.52
C GLU A 364 -12.25 -7.13 -17.47
N GLU A 365 -12.76 -7.08 -16.24
CA GLU A 365 -12.13 -6.38 -15.13
C GLU A 365 -10.76 -7.00 -14.77
N ALA A 366 -10.70 -8.32 -14.71
CA ALA A 366 -9.45 -9.04 -14.45
C ALA A 366 -8.42 -8.86 -15.59
N THR A 367 -8.87 -8.75 -16.85
CA THR A 367 -7.98 -8.45 -17.99
C THR A 367 -7.45 -7.03 -17.91
N GLU A 368 -8.31 -6.06 -17.66
CA GLU A 368 -7.96 -4.64 -17.63
C GLU A 368 -7.04 -4.29 -16.44
N TYR A 369 -7.52 -4.57 -15.23
CA TYR A 369 -6.80 -4.22 -14.00
C TYR A 369 -5.72 -5.23 -13.63
N GLY A 370 -5.86 -6.48 -14.03
CA GLY A 370 -4.83 -7.50 -13.84
C GLY A 370 -3.56 -7.28 -14.66
N SER A 371 -3.62 -6.41 -15.68
CA SER A 371 -2.47 -6.00 -16.50
C SER A 371 -1.57 -4.95 -15.85
N TYR A 372 -1.95 -4.39 -14.70
CA TYR A 372 -1.07 -3.50 -13.95
C TYR A 372 0.22 -4.22 -13.59
N ILE A 373 1.31 -3.47 -13.63
CA ILE A 373 2.62 -3.97 -13.21
C ILE A 373 2.74 -3.74 -11.72
N PHE A 374 3.03 -4.81 -11.01
CA PHE A 374 3.18 -4.84 -9.56
C PHE A 374 4.61 -5.21 -9.18
N CYS A 375 5.17 -4.51 -8.20
CA CYS A 375 6.46 -4.79 -7.60
C CYS A 375 6.27 -5.06 -6.11
N ASP A 376 6.59 -6.25 -5.64
CA ASP A 376 6.37 -6.67 -4.23
C ASP A 376 7.55 -6.33 -3.32
N ASP A 377 8.74 -6.13 -3.87
CA ASP A 377 9.95 -5.88 -3.08
C ASP A 377 10.55 -4.49 -3.33
N VAL A 378 11.34 -4.07 -2.35
CA VAL A 378 12.14 -2.85 -2.36
C VAL A 378 13.20 -2.88 -3.49
N ILE A 379 13.52 -4.07 -4.00
CA ILE A 379 14.43 -4.29 -5.13
C ILE A 379 13.59 -4.71 -6.34
N GLY A 380 13.07 -3.73 -7.06
CA GLY A 380 12.08 -3.93 -8.11
C GLY A 380 12.65 -4.39 -9.46
N GLU A 381 13.53 -5.38 -9.53
CA GLU A 381 13.97 -5.93 -10.82
C GLU A 381 12.93 -6.86 -11.48
N GLU A 382 12.01 -7.44 -10.73
CA GLU A 382 10.95 -8.30 -11.26
C GLU A 382 9.60 -7.59 -11.30
N ASN A 383 9.34 -6.87 -12.36
CA ASN A 383 8.03 -6.35 -12.71
C ASN A 383 7.06 -7.51 -12.97
N GLN A 384 6.19 -7.81 -12.02
CA GLN A 384 5.16 -8.84 -12.16
C GLN A 384 3.83 -8.24 -12.60
N ILE A 385 3.11 -8.95 -13.46
CA ILE A 385 1.73 -8.61 -13.77
C ILE A 385 0.87 -8.95 -12.56
N LEU A 386 0.02 -8.01 -12.12
CA LEU A 386 -0.80 -8.12 -10.91
C LEU A 386 -1.66 -9.39 -10.89
N ALA A 387 -2.35 -9.71 -11.98
CA ALA A 387 -3.08 -10.97 -12.15
C ALA A 387 -2.32 -11.92 -13.09
N THR A 388 -1.29 -12.55 -12.58
CA THR A 388 -0.49 -13.51 -13.34
C THR A 388 -1.36 -14.64 -13.89
N ARG A 389 -1.17 -15.03 -15.14
CA ARG A 389 -1.82 -16.21 -15.71
C ARG A 389 -1.24 -17.47 -15.09
N LEU A 390 -2.08 -18.17 -14.34
CA LEU A 390 -1.75 -19.37 -13.61
C LEU A 390 -2.51 -20.57 -14.19
N SER A 391 -1.88 -21.75 -14.20
CA SER A 391 -2.55 -23.01 -14.47
C SER A 391 -3.50 -23.39 -13.32
N LYS A 392 -4.41 -24.32 -13.57
CA LYS A 392 -5.35 -24.82 -12.55
C LYS A 392 -4.66 -25.37 -11.29
N ARG A 393 -3.46 -25.95 -11.44
CA ARG A 393 -2.65 -26.47 -10.34
C ARG A 393 -2.06 -25.32 -9.53
N GLU A 394 -1.41 -24.36 -10.19
CA GLU A 394 -0.81 -23.19 -9.55
C GLU A 394 -1.84 -22.35 -8.79
N ILE A 395 -3.07 -22.18 -9.33
CA ILE A 395 -4.16 -21.50 -8.61
C ILE A 395 -4.51 -22.25 -7.30
N LYS A 396 -4.59 -23.59 -7.35
CA LYS A 396 -4.85 -24.38 -6.13
C LYS A 396 -3.72 -24.27 -5.13
N ASP A 397 -2.48 -24.22 -5.58
CA ASP A 397 -1.29 -24.08 -4.72
C ASP A 397 -1.25 -22.70 -4.05
N ASN A 398 -1.83 -21.68 -4.65
CA ASN A 398 -2.01 -20.35 -4.06
C ASN A 398 -3.08 -20.29 -2.96
N PHE A 399 -3.94 -21.31 -2.82
CA PHE A 399 -4.91 -21.32 -1.73
C PHE A 399 -4.22 -21.55 -0.39
N LEU A 400 -4.68 -20.87 0.64
CA LEU A 400 -4.08 -20.85 1.97
C LEU A 400 -3.83 -22.24 2.55
N ILE A 401 -4.78 -23.19 2.34
CA ILE A 401 -4.66 -24.57 2.82
C ILE A 401 -3.47 -25.26 2.16
N SER A 402 -3.32 -25.11 0.84
CA SER A 402 -2.20 -25.69 0.09
C SER A 402 -0.88 -25.04 0.50
N LYS A 403 -0.85 -23.69 0.66
CA LYS A 403 0.33 -22.99 1.18
C LYS A 403 0.73 -23.50 2.57
N SER A 404 -0.23 -23.62 3.49
CA SER A 404 0.02 -24.14 4.85
C SER A 404 0.50 -25.58 4.83
N MET A 405 -0.04 -26.45 3.98
CA MET A 405 0.42 -27.82 3.83
C MET A 405 1.83 -27.90 3.23
N ASN A 406 2.13 -27.10 2.21
CA ASN A 406 3.46 -27.06 1.60
C ASN A 406 4.53 -26.57 2.59
N MET A 407 4.19 -25.59 3.45
CA MET A 407 5.06 -25.16 4.54
C MET A 407 5.29 -26.26 5.58
N LEU A 408 4.24 -27.01 5.95
CA LEU A 408 4.33 -28.13 6.91
C LEU A 408 5.10 -29.32 6.36
N LEU A 409 4.91 -29.63 5.07
CA LEU A 409 5.55 -30.79 4.41
C LEU A 409 6.97 -30.49 3.93
N LYS A 410 7.50 -29.28 4.14
CA LYS A 410 8.84 -28.84 3.69
C LYS A 410 9.14 -29.19 2.24
N THR A 411 8.17 -29.14 1.36
CA THR A 411 8.33 -29.62 -0.04
C THR A 411 9.29 -28.76 -0.87
N GLY A 412 9.71 -27.57 -0.38
CA GLY A 412 10.72 -26.71 -1.01
C GLY A 412 10.41 -26.25 -2.45
N LYS A 413 9.20 -26.57 -2.98
CA LYS A 413 8.84 -26.18 -4.33
C LYS A 413 8.41 -24.72 -4.35
N PRO A 414 9.01 -23.88 -5.19
CA PRO A 414 8.57 -22.52 -5.38
C PRO A 414 7.13 -22.52 -5.90
N ILE A 415 6.25 -21.77 -5.23
CA ILE A 415 4.87 -21.57 -5.68
C ILE A 415 4.88 -20.31 -6.53
N LYS A 416 4.43 -20.42 -7.79
CA LYS A 416 4.20 -19.23 -8.61
C LYS A 416 3.02 -18.47 -8.04
N GLU A 417 3.29 -17.30 -7.47
CA GLU A 417 2.31 -16.49 -6.77
C GLU A 417 1.59 -15.51 -7.69
N SER A 418 0.43 -15.03 -7.26
CA SER A 418 -0.32 -13.96 -7.89
C SER A 418 -0.65 -12.90 -6.85
N ALA A 419 -0.36 -11.65 -7.17
CA ALA A 419 -0.70 -10.52 -6.32
C ALA A 419 -2.22 -10.26 -6.25
N TRP A 420 -2.97 -10.73 -7.27
CA TRP A 420 -4.44 -10.71 -7.29
C TRP A 420 -5.00 -12.06 -7.72
N ILE A 421 -5.06 -13.00 -6.78
CA ILE A 421 -5.47 -14.38 -7.03
C ILE A 421 -6.90 -14.51 -7.58
N GLU A 422 -7.82 -13.62 -7.18
CA GLU A 422 -9.18 -13.58 -7.70
C GLU A 422 -9.18 -13.24 -9.20
N GLY A 423 -8.37 -12.26 -9.61
CA GLY A 423 -8.16 -11.92 -11.03
C GLY A 423 -7.56 -13.08 -11.81
N SER A 424 -6.47 -13.68 -11.32
CA SER A 424 -5.83 -14.84 -11.95
C SER A 424 -6.79 -16.03 -12.08
N THR A 425 -7.65 -16.25 -11.08
CA THR A 425 -8.65 -17.33 -11.11
C THR A 425 -9.67 -17.14 -12.24
N VAL A 426 -10.11 -15.89 -12.46
CA VAL A 426 -11.10 -15.56 -13.50
C VAL A 426 -10.49 -15.59 -14.89
N LEU A 427 -9.19 -15.27 -15.01
CA LEU A 427 -8.47 -15.34 -16.29
C LEU A 427 -8.18 -16.79 -16.75
N ASN A 428 -8.31 -17.78 -15.86
CA ASN A 428 -8.17 -19.18 -16.21
C ASN A 428 -9.52 -19.76 -16.68
N GLU A 429 -9.59 -20.18 -17.95
CA GLU A 429 -10.83 -20.66 -18.60
C GLU A 429 -11.34 -21.99 -18.02
N ASP A 430 -10.45 -22.80 -17.45
CA ASP A 430 -10.78 -24.11 -16.86
C ASP A 430 -11.32 -24.01 -15.43
N MET A 431 -11.35 -22.80 -14.87
CA MET A 431 -11.76 -22.57 -13.48
C MET A 431 -13.18 -22.04 -13.39
N GLY A 432 -14.09 -22.83 -12.84
CA GLY A 432 -15.47 -22.40 -12.59
C GLY A 432 -15.56 -21.32 -11.49
N ARG A 433 -16.62 -20.48 -11.56
CA ARG A 433 -16.89 -19.39 -10.60
C ARG A 433 -16.95 -19.82 -9.12
N GLY A 434 -17.24 -21.09 -8.83
CA GLY A 434 -17.21 -21.63 -7.46
C GLY A 434 -15.87 -21.54 -6.76
N LYS A 435 -14.76 -21.40 -7.52
CA LYS A 435 -13.41 -21.26 -6.94
C LYS A 435 -13.17 -19.92 -6.25
N LEU A 436 -13.78 -18.83 -6.71
CA LEU A 436 -13.74 -17.54 -6.00
C LEU A 436 -14.35 -17.62 -4.60
N SER A 437 -15.40 -18.44 -4.43
CA SER A 437 -15.99 -18.66 -3.12
C SER A 437 -15.07 -19.49 -2.20
N GLN A 438 -14.29 -20.42 -2.75
CA GLN A 438 -13.26 -21.16 -2.01
C GLN A 438 -12.11 -20.24 -1.57
N CYS A 439 -11.64 -19.34 -2.44
CA CYS A 439 -10.66 -18.31 -2.06
C CYS A 439 -11.16 -17.47 -0.87
N ALA A 440 -12.39 -16.97 -0.96
CA ALA A 440 -13.00 -16.17 0.08
C ALA A 440 -13.12 -16.94 1.41
N LEU A 441 -13.53 -18.21 1.38
CA LEU A 441 -13.61 -19.06 2.57
C LEU A 441 -12.25 -19.26 3.24
N CYS A 442 -11.21 -19.50 2.45
CA CYS A 442 -9.84 -19.64 2.96
C CYS A 442 -9.34 -18.35 3.62
N LYS A 443 -9.56 -17.19 2.98
CA LYS A 443 -9.22 -15.89 3.56
C LYS A 443 -10.01 -15.63 4.86
N TYR A 444 -11.30 -15.96 4.87
CA TYR A 444 -12.14 -15.83 6.06
C TYR A 444 -11.59 -16.65 7.23
N ALA A 445 -11.28 -17.93 7.00
CA ALA A 445 -10.70 -18.80 8.03
C ALA A 445 -9.37 -18.26 8.57
N LEU A 446 -8.52 -17.68 7.69
CA LEU A 446 -7.27 -17.04 8.11
C LEU A 446 -7.50 -15.86 9.05
N TYR A 447 -8.40 -14.93 8.69
CA TYR A 447 -8.64 -13.74 9.51
C TYR A 447 -9.34 -14.07 10.83
N VAL A 448 -10.24 -15.07 10.85
CA VAL A 448 -10.80 -15.59 12.11
C VAL A 448 -9.70 -16.14 13.02
N ARG A 449 -8.78 -16.96 12.46
CA ARG A 449 -7.64 -17.52 13.23
C ARG A 449 -6.70 -16.42 13.74
N LYS A 450 -6.42 -15.39 12.94
CA LYS A 450 -5.59 -14.25 13.38
C LYS A 450 -6.23 -13.50 14.55
N ARG A 451 -7.56 -13.35 14.55
CA ARG A 451 -8.32 -12.69 15.64
C ARG A 451 -8.34 -13.50 16.94
N MET A 452 -8.19 -14.82 16.86
CA MET A 452 -8.21 -15.72 18.04
C MET A 452 -6.83 -15.85 18.72
N LYS A 453 -5.78 -15.32 18.11
CA LYS A 453 -4.43 -15.22 18.66
C LYS A 453 -4.18 -13.89 19.32
#